data_83aa2061587912bfabeaa8a294d7a694
#
_entry.id   83aa2061587912bfabeaa8a294d7a694
#
_cell.length_a   1.000
_cell.length_b   1.000
_cell.length_c   1.000
_cell.angle_alpha   90.00
_cell.angle_beta   90.00
_cell.angle_gamma   90.00
#
_symmetry.space_group_name_H-M   'P 1'
#
loop_
_entity.id
_entity.type
_entity.pdbx_description
1 polymer ?
#
loop_
_entity_poly.entity_id
_entity_poly.type
_entity_poly.pdbx_seq_one_letter_code
_entity_poly.pdbx_strand_id
1 'polypeptide(L)'
;MHDERSPYGRSPYGPDDRESGGTGGRAARRRAPSGRGGRRRSPLVVAGRTALALSSALVLLASGVSWAAYNWVSSGLTTSDALNAIGGKDAPKHLDNSVNLLLIGLDSRKDMNGNDLPREFVRDQLHAGSSDIGYYNTNTLILMHIPADGGKVTAFSIPRDDYVQTFNGDGTSQGHFKIKEAYANAYTVAHDKFSAQGVKGADLESRSREAGREATLATVQNFLKVPIDHFAEVNLLGFYDIAKVLQPIEVCLKHPVKDRYSGADFPAGRQQLDPKQALAFVRQRHGLEGGDLDRTHRQQAFLSSVTHKLKSEGVFGDLGKLQGLFDVVKKDLVIDSKFDVLDFAQQATNLTGGNVVFHTLPIAGFATRNRESVNLVDVPKIQSIVQSLIGGKSESAGDAGDGASSPAPSTKAAPGTVDVLNGAGQTKPGAAGDELKALTALGYTPGRADNAAPRQRTTVLYGAGAQDAARQIADRVSAGAPVSSASVPAGHVQVVLGADFTAPPATGATTPPATSGKSTGSGGQDAAPTPVPSDAFAGDSVKEGGIPCVN
;
A
#
# COMPACT_ATOMS: atom_id res chain seq x y z
N MET A 1 -59.89 -17.15 28.59
CA MET A 1 -59.87 -18.06 29.74
C MET A 1 -58.67 -17.70 30.58
N HIS A 2 -59.07 -17.11 31.74
CA HIS A 2 -58.37 -16.99 33.03
C HIS A 2 -56.95 -16.36 33.04
N ASP A 3 -56.78 -15.11 33.52
CA ASP A 3 -57.01 -14.54 34.90
C ASP A 3 -56.01 -15.11 35.91
N GLU A 4 -55.23 -14.33 36.59
CA GLU A 4 -55.39 -13.62 37.86
C GLU A 4 -54.01 -13.10 38.34
N ARG A 5 -53.85 -11.83 38.55
CA ARG A 5 -53.94 -11.05 39.79
C ARG A 5 -52.78 -11.13 40.78
N SER A 6 -52.24 -9.94 40.96
CA SER A 6 -51.64 -9.38 42.18
C SER A 6 -52.33 -9.81 43.50
N PRO A 7 -51.75 -9.66 44.72
CA PRO A 7 -51.78 -8.37 45.36
C PRO A 7 -50.77 -8.07 46.54
N TYR A 8 -50.68 -6.79 46.88
CA TYR A 8 -50.68 -6.09 48.17
C TYR A 8 -49.74 -6.43 49.33
N GLY A 9 -49.28 -5.32 49.96
CA GLY A 9 -48.85 -5.22 51.35
C GLY A 9 -48.49 -3.79 51.79
N ARG A 10 -49.51 -3.09 52.25
CA ARG A 10 -49.42 -1.74 52.92
C ARG A 10 -49.07 -1.86 54.40
N SER A 11 -48.30 -0.92 54.95
CA SER A 11 -48.49 -0.03 56.10
C SER A 11 -49.20 -0.62 57.37
N PRO A 12 -49.26 -0.01 58.55
CA PRO A 12 -48.89 1.31 59.07
C PRO A 12 -48.37 1.28 60.53
N TYR A 13 -48.08 2.42 61.15
CA TYR A 13 -48.58 2.93 62.41
C TYR A 13 -47.71 4.03 62.98
N GLY A 14 -48.27 5.19 63.13
CA GLY A 14 -47.95 6.16 64.20
C GLY A 14 -49.01 6.00 65.32
N PRO A 15 -49.28 7.00 66.11
CA PRO A 15 -48.45 7.85 67.02
C PRO A 15 -48.83 7.54 68.47
N ASP A 16 -48.25 8.20 69.48
CA ASP A 16 -48.98 8.66 70.62
C ASP A 16 -48.16 9.54 71.58
N ASP A 17 -48.89 10.54 72.02
CA ASP A 17 -48.62 11.55 73.03
C ASP A 17 -48.34 11.00 74.45
N ARG A 18 -47.66 11.79 75.25
CA ARG A 18 -48.18 12.29 76.54
C ARG A 18 -47.20 13.13 77.35
N GLU A 19 -47.71 14.29 77.60
CA GLU A 19 -47.52 15.23 78.64
C GLU A 19 -46.93 14.76 79.98
N SER A 20 -46.19 15.65 80.56
CA SER A 20 -46.42 16.37 81.83
C SER A 20 -45.10 16.98 82.30
N GLY A 21 -45.01 18.23 82.58
CA GLY A 21 -45.54 19.01 83.66
C GLY A 21 -44.44 19.28 84.70
N GLY A 22 -44.00 20.48 84.84
CA GLY A 22 -43.11 20.81 85.98
C GLY A 22 -42.53 22.24 85.93
N THR A 23 -43.17 23.08 86.60
CA THR A 23 -42.93 24.49 87.00
C THR A 23 -41.54 24.76 87.58
N GLY A 24 -40.98 25.93 87.32
CA GLY A 24 -39.93 26.51 88.17
C GLY A 24 -39.09 27.61 87.50
N GLY A 25 -39.43 28.80 87.89
CA GLY A 25 -39.05 30.12 87.50
C GLY A 25 -37.60 30.59 87.64
N ARG A 26 -37.48 31.78 87.15
CA ARG A 26 -36.51 32.87 87.45
C ARG A 26 -35.26 33.05 86.56
N ALA A 27 -35.29 34.28 86.16
CA ALA A 27 -34.17 35.25 86.02
C ALA A 27 -33.65 35.49 84.60
N ALA A 28 -34.14 36.58 84.09
CA ALA A 28 -33.63 37.32 82.96
C ALA A 28 -32.15 37.68 83.11
N ARG A 29 -31.34 37.23 82.15
CA ARG A 29 -30.10 37.94 81.77
C ARG A 29 -30.11 38.18 80.28
N ARG A 30 -30.34 39.44 79.92
CA ARG A 30 -30.10 39.97 78.58
C ARG A 30 -28.64 39.75 78.24
N ARG A 31 -28.38 38.85 77.27
CA ARG A 31 -27.11 38.82 76.55
C ARG A 31 -27.35 39.38 75.14
N ALA A 32 -26.59 40.39 74.83
CA ALA A 32 -26.50 41.02 73.51
C ALA A 32 -26.24 39.99 72.40
N PRO A 33 -26.75 40.16 71.14
CA PRO A 33 -26.44 39.29 70.03
C PRO A 33 -24.98 39.51 69.70
N SER A 34 -24.18 38.48 69.91
CA SER A 34 -22.81 38.38 69.35
C SER A 34 -22.92 38.40 67.81
N GLY A 35 -22.49 39.54 67.26
CA GLY A 35 -22.35 39.67 65.82
C GLY A 35 -21.54 38.48 65.25
N ARG A 36 -22.17 37.66 64.41
CA ARG A 36 -21.47 36.72 63.51
C ARG A 36 -20.60 37.59 62.61
N GLY A 37 -19.35 37.78 63.03
CA GLY A 37 -18.30 38.29 62.15
C GLY A 37 -18.20 37.42 60.93
N GLY A 38 -18.78 37.82 59.81
CA GLY A 38 -18.55 37.22 58.53
C GLY A 38 -17.05 37.26 58.28
N ARG A 39 -16.37 36.08 58.36
CA ARG A 39 -15.01 35.95 57.92
C ARG A 39 -14.98 36.40 56.46
N ARG A 40 -14.57 37.64 56.23
CA ARG A 40 -14.23 38.12 54.89
C ARG A 40 -13.12 37.16 54.34
N ARG A 41 -13.51 36.28 53.42
CA ARG A 41 -12.56 35.41 52.75
C ARG A 41 -11.50 36.29 52.08
N SER A 42 -10.23 36.03 52.30
CA SER A 42 -9.15 36.83 51.71
C SER A 42 -9.33 36.85 50.18
N PRO A 43 -9.13 37.99 49.52
CA PRO A 43 -9.29 38.09 48.07
C PRO A 43 -8.43 37.09 47.32
N LEU A 44 -7.29 36.69 47.88
CA LEU A 44 -6.40 35.63 47.35
C LEU A 44 -7.06 34.25 47.32
N VAL A 45 -7.87 33.89 48.34
CA VAL A 45 -8.58 32.59 48.35
C VAL A 45 -9.74 32.58 47.35
N VAL A 46 -10.40 33.72 47.14
CA VAL A 46 -11.45 33.86 46.13
C VAL A 46 -10.81 33.79 44.72
N ALA A 47 -9.73 34.55 44.50
CA ALA A 47 -8.99 34.54 43.23
C ALA A 47 -8.44 33.14 42.89
N GLY A 48 -7.88 32.41 43.87
CA GLY A 48 -7.41 31.04 43.67
C GLY A 48 -8.53 30.06 43.32
N ARG A 49 -9.71 30.18 43.94
CA ARG A 49 -10.87 29.34 43.63
C ARG A 49 -11.46 29.64 42.24
N THR A 50 -11.52 30.92 41.86
CA THR A 50 -11.99 31.30 40.53
C THR A 50 -11.02 30.87 39.45
N ALA A 51 -9.70 31.00 39.66
CA ALA A 51 -8.69 30.48 38.72
C ALA A 51 -8.79 28.94 38.56
N LEU A 52 -8.97 28.21 39.67
CA LEU A 52 -9.14 26.74 39.63
C LEU A 52 -10.45 26.35 38.93
N ALA A 53 -11.55 27.08 39.15
CA ALA A 53 -12.81 26.80 38.45
C ALA A 53 -12.73 27.11 36.95
N LEU A 54 -12.04 28.19 36.57
CA LEU A 54 -11.83 28.54 35.17
C LEU A 54 -10.90 27.52 34.47
N SER A 55 -9.81 27.09 35.11
CA SER A 55 -8.94 26.07 34.56
C SER A 55 -9.67 24.71 34.39
N SER A 56 -10.48 24.31 35.39
CA SER A 56 -11.30 23.10 35.30
C SER A 56 -12.35 23.20 34.18
N ALA A 57 -13.01 24.36 34.03
CA ALA A 57 -13.96 24.59 32.95
C ALA A 57 -13.27 24.53 31.58
N LEU A 58 -12.05 25.07 31.44
CA LEU A 58 -11.24 25.03 30.22
C LEU A 58 -10.82 23.62 29.88
N VAL A 59 -10.41 22.80 30.86
CA VAL A 59 -10.08 21.38 30.68
C VAL A 59 -11.33 20.60 30.29
N LEU A 60 -12.47 20.82 30.90
CA LEU A 60 -13.72 20.16 30.53
C LEU A 60 -14.19 20.55 29.14
N LEU A 61 -14.07 21.82 28.76
CA LEU A 61 -14.38 22.26 27.40
C LEU A 61 -13.43 21.64 26.39
N ALA A 62 -12.11 21.65 26.63
CA ALA A 62 -11.12 21.03 25.76
C ALA A 62 -11.37 19.51 25.64
N SER A 63 -11.64 18.84 26.76
CA SER A 63 -11.96 17.40 26.75
C SER A 63 -13.27 17.10 26.02
N GLY A 64 -14.30 17.95 26.23
CA GLY A 64 -15.58 17.82 25.54
C GLY A 64 -15.46 18.02 24.02
N VAL A 65 -14.71 19.04 23.61
CA VAL A 65 -14.43 19.29 22.18
C VAL A 65 -13.60 18.17 21.57
N SER A 66 -12.57 17.70 22.27
CA SER A 66 -11.74 16.58 21.80
C SER A 66 -12.56 15.28 21.68
N TRP A 67 -13.43 15.00 22.67
CA TRP A 67 -14.31 13.85 22.63
C TRP A 67 -15.34 13.95 21.50
N ALA A 68 -15.94 15.13 21.31
CA ALA A 68 -16.88 15.36 20.21
C ALA A 68 -16.20 15.23 18.84
N ALA A 69 -14.99 15.76 18.68
CA ALA A 69 -14.20 15.62 17.47
C ALA A 69 -13.83 14.16 17.20
N TYR A 70 -13.36 13.42 18.23
CA TYR A 70 -13.08 12.00 18.14
C TYR A 70 -14.33 11.21 17.73
N ASN A 71 -15.44 11.44 18.39
CA ASN A 71 -16.70 10.76 18.10
C ASN A 71 -17.24 11.11 16.72
N TRP A 72 -17.03 12.35 16.26
CA TRP A 72 -17.40 12.76 14.91
C TRP A 72 -16.54 12.08 13.86
N VAL A 73 -15.22 11.92 14.06
CA VAL A 73 -14.32 11.23 13.14
C VAL A 73 -14.61 9.73 13.11
N SER A 74 -14.76 9.09 14.27
CA SER A 74 -14.92 7.63 14.38
C SER A 74 -16.33 7.15 14.07
N SER A 75 -17.37 8.00 14.18
CA SER A 75 -18.75 7.61 13.90
C SER A 75 -19.05 7.63 12.40
N GLY A 76 -19.75 6.61 11.92
CA GLY A 76 -20.23 6.53 10.53
C GLY A 76 -19.20 6.02 9.51
N LEU A 77 -18.05 5.52 9.96
CA LEU A 77 -17.12 4.81 9.10
C LEU A 77 -17.72 3.47 8.67
N THR A 78 -17.56 3.12 7.40
CA THR A 78 -17.85 1.77 6.92
C THR A 78 -16.65 0.88 7.20
N THR A 79 -16.81 -0.04 8.15
CA THR A 79 -15.74 -0.95 8.59
C THR A 79 -16.02 -2.39 8.16
N SER A 80 -14.95 -3.19 8.08
CA SER A 80 -14.97 -4.60 7.71
C SER A 80 -14.11 -5.41 8.67
N ASP A 81 -14.57 -6.63 8.98
CA ASP A 81 -13.86 -7.58 9.84
C ASP A 81 -13.03 -8.60 9.06
N ALA A 82 -12.88 -8.42 7.75
CA ALA A 82 -12.20 -9.36 6.86
C ALA A 82 -10.77 -9.73 7.32
N LEU A 83 -10.01 -8.78 7.88
CA LEU A 83 -8.70 -9.08 8.47
C LEU A 83 -8.76 -10.00 9.68
N ASN A 84 -9.80 -9.87 10.50
CA ASN A 84 -9.98 -10.77 11.65
C ASN A 84 -10.30 -12.20 11.21
N ALA A 85 -11.04 -12.35 10.11
CA ALA A 85 -11.40 -13.66 9.55
C ALA A 85 -10.20 -14.43 9.01
N ILE A 86 -9.22 -13.74 8.39
CA ILE A 86 -8.02 -14.36 7.79
C ILE A 86 -6.85 -14.49 8.76
N GLY A 87 -6.91 -13.89 9.95
CA GLY A 87 -5.87 -13.90 10.98
C GLY A 87 -5.72 -15.24 11.68
N GLY A 88 -5.41 -16.32 10.94
CA GLY A 88 -5.17 -17.67 11.49
C GLY A 88 -3.74 -17.88 11.99
N LYS A 89 -3.47 -19.10 12.52
CA LYS A 89 -2.16 -19.52 13.02
C LYS A 89 -1.04 -19.49 11.96
N ASP A 90 -1.42 -19.46 10.68
CA ASP A 90 -0.53 -19.48 9.54
C ASP A 90 -0.30 -18.08 8.91
N ALA A 91 -0.81 -17.02 9.55
CA ALA A 91 -0.56 -15.66 9.09
C ALA A 91 0.97 -15.37 9.11
N PRO A 92 1.51 -14.70 8.08
CA PRO A 92 2.90 -14.30 8.06
C PRO A 92 3.25 -13.47 9.31
N LYS A 93 4.47 -13.63 9.82
CA LYS A 93 4.93 -12.84 10.98
C LYS A 93 5.55 -11.54 10.49
N HIS A 94 5.41 -10.49 11.29
CA HIS A 94 6.15 -9.25 11.08
C HIS A 94 7.66 -9.49 11.13
N LEU A 95 8.38 -8.82 10.25
CA LEU A 95 9.84 -8.80 10.26
C LEU A 95 10.38 -7.70 11.20
N ASP A 96 9.56 -6.70 11.48
CA ASP A 96 9.85 -5.55 12.34
C ASP A 96 8.55 -5.01 13.00
N ASN A 97 8.59 -3.82 13.60
CA ASN A 97 7.44 -3.15 14.21
C ASN A 97 6.73 -2.18 13.24
N SER A 98 6.85 -2.39 11.94
CA SER A 98 6.19 -1.59 10.92
C SER A 98 4.70 -1.89 10.82
N VAL A 99 3.98 -1.03 10.08
CA VAL A 99 2.58 -1.21 9.71
C VAL A 99 2.47 -1.48 8.21
N ASN A 100 1.81 -2.56 7.83
CA ASN A 100 1.54 -2.93 6.45
C ASN A 100 0.08 -2.63 6.10
N LEU A 101 -0.12 -1.60 5.26
CA LEU A 101 -1.43 -1.16 4.81
C LEU A 101 -1.66 -1.59 3.35
N LEU A 102 -2.72 -2.35 3.08
CA LEU A 102 -3.13 -2.69 1.72
C LEU A 102 -4.18 -1.72 1.19
N LEU A 103 -3.87 -1.02 0.11
CA LEU A 103 -4.82 -0.21 -0.64
C LEU A 103 -5.44 -1.07 -1.74
N ILE A 104 -6.78 -1.12 -1.77
CA ILE A 104 -7.58 -1.92 -2.71
C ILE A 104 -8.42 -0.96 -3.56
N GLY A 105 -8.15 -0.89 -4.85
CA GLY A 105 -8.97 -0.16 -5.82
C GLY A 105 -9.93 -1.11 -6.54
N LEU A 106 -11.22 -1.00 -6.21
CA LEU A 106 -12.27 -1.87 -6.74
C LEU A 106 -12.92 -1.28 -7.98
N ASP A 107 -12.98 -2.04 -9.07
CA ASP A 107 -13.66 -1.62 -10.30
C ASP A 107 -15.17 -1.87 -10.20
N SER A 108 -15.84 -1.10 -9.35
CA SER A 108 -17.29 -1.13 -9.17
C SER A 108 -17.93 0.19 -9.52
N ARG A 109 -19.10 0.13 -10.23
CA ARG A 109 -19.97 1.27 -10.55
C ARG A 109 -21.21 1.31 -9.68
N LYS A 110 -21.13 0.69 -8.51
CA LYS A 110 -22.16 0.66 -7.48
C LYS A 110 -21.72 1.50 -6.29
N ASP A 111 -22.68 2.02 -5.55
CA ASP A 111 -22.40 2.63 -4.25
C ASP A 111 -21.99 1.55 -3.20
N MET A 112 -21.78 1.98 -1.97
CA MET A 112 -21.37 1.07 -0.89
C MET A 112 -22.48 0.09 -0.45
N ASN A 113 -23.74 0.39 -0.79
CA ASN A 113 -24.92 -0.46 -0.53
C ASN A 113 -25.27 -1.39 -1.70
N GLY A 114 -24.49 -1.36 -2.77
CA GLY A 114 -24.72 -2.17 -3.97
C GLY A 114 -25.76 -1.59 -4.93
N ASN A 115 -26.23 -0.36 -4.72
CA ASN A 115 -27.13 0.30 -5.65
C ASN A 115 -26.37 0.78 -6.87
N ASP A 116 -27.00 0.69 -8.03
CA ASP A 116 -26.46 1.22 -9.27
C ASP A 116 -26.34 2.75 -9.19
N LEU A 117 -25.20 3.27 -9.63
CA LEU A 117 -25.04 4.70 -9.79
C LEU A 117 -25.90 5.21 -10.97
N PRO A 118 -26.35 6.47 -10.94
CA PRO A 118 -27.10 7.06 -12.05
C PRO A 118 -26.36 6.87 -13.38
N ARG A 119 -27.05 6.38 -14.41
CA ARG A 119 -26.42 6.07 -15.71
C ARG A 119 -25.68 7.24 -16.33
N GLU A 120 -26.23 8.45 -16.18
CA GLU A 120 -25.59 9.68 -16.64
C GLU A 120 -24.28 9.95 -15.90
N PHE A 121 -24.25 9.74 -14.59
CA PHE A 121 -23.03 9.90 -13.79
C PHE A 121 -21.96 8.89 -14.21
N VAL A 122 -22.32 7.62 -14.38
CA VAL A 122 -21.40 6.56 -14.84
C VAL A 122 -20.85 6.86 -16.24
N ARG A 123 -21.71 7.36 -17.16
CA ARG A 123 -21.31 7.70 -18.52
C ARG A 123 -20.49 8.99 -18.58
N ASP A 124 -20.96 10.07 -17.97
CA ASP A 124 -20.47 11.42 -18.24
C ASP A 124 -19.37 11.86 -17.25
N GLN A 125 -19.41 11.39 -16.00
CA GLN A 125 -18.42 11.71 -14.98
C GLN A 125 -17.38 10.61 -14.84
N LEU A 126 -17.80 9.37 -14.66
CA LEU A 126 -16.87 8.27 -14.49
C LEU A 126 -16.30 7.74 -15.80
N HIS A 127 -16.95 8.02 -16.94
CA HIS A 127 -16.59 7.45 -18.25
C HIS A 127 -16.37 5.93 -18.17
N ALA A 128 -17.28 5.24 -17.47
CA ALA A 128 -17.07 3.86 -17.03
C ALA A 128 -17.98 2.85 -17.73
N GLY A 129 -18.67 3.25 -18.79
CA GLY A 129 -19.61 2.40 -19.55
C GLY A 129 -20.93 2.18 -18.81
N SER A 130 -21.34 0.92 -18.63
CA SER A 130 -22.57 0.52 -17.91
C SER A 130 -22.26 0.03 -16.49
N SER A 131 -23.24 0.15 -15.58
CA SER A 131 -23.19 -0.44 -14.24
C SER A 131 -23.14 -1.96 -14.25
N ASP A 132 -23.57 -2.58 -15.36
CA ASP A 132 -23.52 -4.04 -15.55
C ASP A 132 -22.09 -4.55 -15.86
N ILE A 133 -21.14 -3.64 -16.11
CA ILE A 133 -19.75 -3.95 -16.40
C ILE A 133 -18.94 -3.75 -15.13
N GLY A 134 -18.01 -4.66 -14.83
CA GLY A 134 -17.13 -4.60 -13.67
C GLY A 134 -17.61 -5.54 -12.55
N TYR A 135 -17.02 -6.71 -12.51
CA TYR A 135 -17.39 -7.79 -11.59
C TYR A 135 -16.58 -7.70 -10.30
N TYR A 136 -16.52 -6.54 -9.63
CA TYR A 136 -15.75 -6.39 -8.37
C TYR A 136 -14.27 -6.85 -8.46
N ASN A 137 -13.64 -6.63 -9.63
CA ASN A 137 -12.22 -6.89 -9.78
C ASN A 137 -11.39 -5.83 -9.05
N THR A 138 -10.36 -6.26 -8.34
CA THR A 138 -9.40 -5.36 -7.67
C THR A 138 -8.37 -4.88 -8.69
N ASN A 139 -8.69 -3.80 -9.41
CA ASN A 139 -7.85 -3.28 -10.48
C ASN A 139 -6.62 -2.50 -10.00
N THR A 140 -6.52 -2.21 -8.71
CA THR A 140 -5.35 -1.62 -8.03
C THR A 140 -5.12 -2.33 -6.72
N LEU A 141 -3.91 -2.82 -6.51
CA LEU A 141 -3.44 -3.42 -5.28
C LEU A 141 -2.08 -2.83 -4.96
N ILE A 142 -1.99 -2.08 -3.85
CA ILE A 142 -0.74 -1.45 -3.40
C ILE A 142 -0.54 -1.78 -1.92
N LEU A 143 0.52 -2.51 -1.61
CA LEU A 143 0.93 -2.77 -0.23
C LEU A 143 1.93 -1.69 0.20
N MET A 144 1.58 -0.91 1.22
CA MET A 144 2.43 0.11 1.82
C MET A 144 3.05 -0.43 3.11
N HIS A 145 4.35 -0.45 3.18
CA HIS A 145 5.13 -0.77 4.37
C HIS A 145 5.59 0.54 5.02
N ILE A 146 5.07 0.81 6.22
CA ILE A 146 5.25 2.06 6.95
C ILE A 146 6.10 1.78 8.19
N PRO A 147 7.39 2.16 8.21
CA PRO A 147 8.27 1.92 9.34
C PRO A 147 7.82 2.69 10.60
N ALA A 148 7.93 2.06 11.78
CA ALA A 148 7.56 2.65 13.06
C ALA A 148 8.45 3.86 13.46
N ASP A 149 9.67 3.91 12.94
CA ASP A 149 10.64 4.98 13.21
C ASP A 149 10.43 6.25 12.37
N GLY A 150 9.35 6.28 11.55
CA GLY A 150 9.09 7.39 10.63
C GLY A 150 10.03 7.41 9.42
N GLY A 151 10.73 6.31 9.17
CA GLY A 151 11.61 6.12 8.03
C GLY A 151 10.88 6.14 6.69
N LYS A 152 11.60 5.70 5.65
CA LYS A 152 11.10 5.71 4.28
C LYS A 152 10.00 4.67 4.08
N VAL A 153 8.83 5.10 3.62
CA VAL A 153 7.73 4.21 3.28
C VAL A 153 8.01 3.52 1.95
N THR A 154 7.87 2.21 1.93
CA THR A 154 8.02 1.41 0.71
C THR A 154 6.63 0.94 0.25
N ALA A 155 6.26 1.28 -0.98
CA ALA A 155 4.97 0.90 -1.56
C ALA A 155 5.17 -0.08 -2.72
N PHE A 156 4.52 -1.24 -2.65
CA PHE A 156 4.58 -2.28 -3.67
C PHE A 156 3.29 -2.29 -4.47
N SER A 157 3.37 -1.91 -5.75
CA SER A 157 2.25 -2.07 -6.68
C SER A 157 2.26 -3.49 -7.25
N ILE A 158 1.17 -4.22 -7.05
CA ILE A 158 0.98 -5.60 -7.53
C ILE A 158 0.26 -5.53 -8.87
N PRO A 159 0.86 -6.00 -9.98
CA PRO A 159 0.18 -6.01 -11.27
C PRO A 159 -1.06 -6.90 -11.21
N ARG A 160 -2.20 -6.34 -11.55
CA ARG A 160 -3.51 -6.98 -11.34
C ARG A 160 -3.73 -8.26 -12.15
N ASP A 161 -3.02 -8.39 -13.27
CA ASP A 161 -3.14 -9.54 -14.18
C ASP A 161 -2.10 -10.64 -13.87
N ASP A 162 -1.40 -10.57 -12.71
CA ASP A 162 -0.49 -11.60 -12.23
C ASP A 162 -1.26 -12.90 -11.96
N TYR A 163 -0.82 -13.98 -12.63
CA TYR A 163 -1.44 -15.30 -12.53
C TYR A 163 -0.86 -16.07 -11.36
N VAL A 164 -1.61 -16.07 -10.27
CA VAL A 164 -1.18 -16.61 -8.98
C VAL A 164 -2.21 -17.60 -8.42
N GLN A 165 -1.80 -18.35 -7.43
CA GLN A 165 -2.76 -19.10 -6.62
C GLN A 165 -3.57 -18.14 -5.77
N THR A 166 -4.90 -18.19 -5.91
CA THR A 166 -5.86 -17.38 -5.16
C THR A 166 -6.52 -18.20 -4.06
N PHE A 167 -6.95 -17.53 -3.00
CA PHE A 167 -7.46 -18.16 -1.77
C PHE A 167 -8.79 -17.53 -1.36
N ASN A 168 -9.63 -18.32 -0.69
CA ASN A 168 -10.76 -17.83 0.10
C ASN A 168 -10.28 -17.31 1.47
N GLY A 169 -11.16 -16.61 2.20
CA GLY A 169 -10.84 -16.11 3.53
C GLY A 169 -10.46 -17.20 4.56
N ASP A 170 -10.98 -18.41 4.40
CA ASP A 170 -10.65 -19.56 5.23
C ASP A 170 -9.32 -20.25 4.86
N GLY A 171 -8.57 -19.70 3.90
CA GLY A 171 -7.31 -20.25 3.43
C GLY A 171 -7.44 -21.37 2.40
N THR A 172 -8.65 -21.78 2.03
CA THR A 172 -8.85 -22.76 0.96
C THR A 172 -8.53 -22.16 -0.41
N SER A 173 -7.94 -22.98 -1.29
CA SER A 173 -7.56 -22.54 -2.64
C SER A 173 -8.79 -22.36 -3.52
N GLN A 174 -8.85 -21.22 -4.24
CA GLN A 174 -9.78 -21.04 -5.35
C GLN A 174 -9.24 -21.60 -6.68
N GLY A 175 -7.93 -21.88 -6.75
CA GLY A 175 -7.19 -22.22 -7.98
C GLY A 175 -6.26 -21.10 -8.41
N HIS A 176 -5.75 -21.21 -9.67
CA HIS A 176 -4.89 -20.19 -10.26
C HIS A 176 -5.72 -19.25 -11.14
N PHE A 177 -5.70 -17.96 -10.78
CA PHE A 177 -6.41 -16.89 -11.47
C PHE A 177 -5.56 -15.63 -11.52
N LYS A 178 -5.98 -14.61 -12.26
CA LYS A 178 -5.42 -13.26 -12.11
C LYS A 178 -5.68 -12.78 -10.69
N ILE A 179 -4.69 -12.19 -10.04
CA ILE A 179 -4.83 -11.78 -8.64
C ILE A 179 -6.04 -10.88 -8.38
N LYS A 180 -6.41 -10.04 -9.36
CA LYS A 180 -7.62 -9.19 -9.32
C LYS A 180 -8.93 -9.96 -9.21
N GLU A 181 -8.95 -11.22 -9.63
CA GLU A 181 -10.18 -12.04 -9.70
C GLU A 181 -10.51 -12.71 -8.36
N ALA A 182 -9.56 -12.74 -7.42
CA ALA A 182 -9.76 -13.35 -6.10
C ALA A 182 -11.01 -12.79 -5.39
N TYR A 183 -11.20 -11.46 -5.47
CA TYR A 183 -12.37 -10.78 -4.90
C TYR A 183 -13.67 -11.23 -5.59
N ALA A 184 -13.72 -11.09 -6.91
CA ALA A 184 -14.93 -11.36 -7.68
C ALA A 184 -15.38 -12.82 -7.59
N ASN A 185 -14.43 -13.76 -7.57
CA ASN A 185 -14.70 -15.19 -7.42
C ASN A 185 -15.35 -15.48 -6.07
N ALA A 186 -14.76 -15.00 -4.96
CA ALA A 186 -15.33 -15.20 -3.62
C ALA A 186 -16.66 -14.47 -3.45
N TYR A 187 -16.78 -13.24 -3.97
CA TYR A 187 -18.03 -12.49 -3.96
C TYR A 187 -19.15 -13.28 -4.63
N THR A 188 -18.91 -13.84 -5.83
CA THR A 188 -19.93 -14.58 -6.58
C THR A 188 -20.41 -15.82 -5.81
N VAL A 189 -19.46 -16.60 -5.29
CA VAL A 189 -19.81 -17.81 -4.50
C VAL A 189 -20.60 -17.45 -3.24
N ALA A 190 -20.18 -16.39 -2.54
CA ALA A 190 -20.86 -15.92 -1.32
C ALA A 190 -22.26 -15.35 -1.65
N HIS A 191 -22.37 -14.57 -2.72
CA HIS A 191 -23.64 -14.01 -3.19
C HIS A 191 -24.66 -15.09 -3.50
N ASP A 192 -24.28 -16.12 -4.26
CA ASP A 192 -25.17 -17.23 -4.59
C ASP A 192 -25.59 -18.00 -3.33
N LYS A 193 -24.65 -18.26 -2.43
CA LYS A 193 -24.90 -18.94 -1.15
C LYS A 193 -25.89 -18.14 -0.29
N PHE A 194 -25.65 -16.85 -0.06
CA PHE A 194 -26.50 -16.04 0.80
C PHE A 194 -27.86 -15.75 0.16
N SER A 195 -27.90 -15.56 -1.16
CA SER A 195 -29.14 -15.42 -1.91
C SER A 195 -30.02 -16.67 -1.79
N ALA A 196 -29.43 -17.86 -1.87
CA ALA A 196 -30.14 -19.13 -1.65
C ALA A 196 -30.66 -19.27 -0.21
N GLN A 197 -30.03 -18.60 0.76
CA GLN A 197 -30.48 -18.52 2.16
C GLN A 197 -31.55 -17.45 2.39
N GLY A 198 -31.96 -16.73 1.33
CA GLY A 198 -33.01 -15.69 1.40
C GLY A 198 -32.49 -14.30 1.83
N VAL A 199 -31.18 -14.10 1.96
CA VAL A 199 -30.59 -12.76 2.21
C VAL A 199 -30.77 -11.89 0.96
N LYS A 200 -31.09 -10.61 1.12
CA LYS A 200 -31.41 -9.70 0.01
C LYS A 200 -30.87 -8.29 0.24
N GLY A 201 -30.83 -7.50 -0.84
CA GLY A 201 -30.51 -6.07 -0.80
C GLY A 201 -29.12 -5.78 -0.23
N ALA A 202 -29.00 -4.71 0.55
CA ALA A 202 -27.73 -4.26 1.10
C ALA A 202 -27.01 -5.29 2.00
N ASP A 203 -27.76 -6.13 2.70
CA ASP A 203 -27.17 -7.20 3.54
C ASP A 203 -26.52 -8.30 2.68
N LEU A 204 -27.17 -8.71 1.58
CA LEU A 204 -26.60 -9.63 0.61
C LEU A 204 -25.32 -9.07 0.00
N GLU A 205 -25.37 -7.82 -0.43
CA GLU A 205 -24.22 -7.11 -1.01
C GLU A 205 -23.05 -7.02 -0.02
N SER A 206 -23.32 -6.56 1.22
CA SER A 206 -22.32 -6.40 2.26
C SER A 206 -21.61 -7.70 2.59
N ARG A 207 -22.35 -8.79 2.83
CA ARG A 207 -21.79 -10.11 3.13
C ARG A 207 -21.00 -10.71 1.97
N SER A 208 -21.48 -10.49 0.75
CA SER A 208 -20.78 -11.00 -0.44
C SER A 208 -19.46 -10.24 -0.68
N ARG A 209 -19.46 -8.92 -0.45
CA ARG A 209 -18.23 -8.11 -0.52
C ARG A 209 -17.26 -8.44 0.59
N GLU A 210 -17.75 -8.80 1.79
CA GLU A 210 -16.89 -9.25 2.89
C GLU A 210 -16.07 -10.47 2.48
N ALA A 211 -16.73 -11.49 1.90
CA ALA A 211 -16.01 -12.65 1.37
C ALA A 211 -14.98 -12.29 0.27
N GLY A 212 -15.30 -11.31 -0.58
CA GLY A 212 -14.35 -10.79 -1.57
C GLY A 212 -13.12 -10.14 -0.95
N ARG A 213 -13.29 -9.34 0.12
CA ARG A 213 -12.19 -8.73 0.88
C ARG A 213 -11.31 -9.77 1.53
N GLU A 214 -11.93 -10.71 2.25
CA GLU A 214 -11.23 -11.84 2.88
C GLU A 214 -10.35 -12.59 1.88
N ALA A 215 -10.90 -12.90 0.71
CA ALA A 215 -10.18 -13.62 -0.34
C ALA A 215 -9.00 -12.80 -0.91
N THR A 216 -9.20 -11.50 -1.13
CA THR A 216 -8.14 -10.61 -1.61
C THR A 216 -7.01 -10.49 -0.60
N LEU A 217 -7.33 -10.26 0.66
CA LEU A 217 -6.37 -10.15 1.76
C LEU A 217 -5.58 -11.46 1.92
N ALA A 218 -6.28 -12.60 1.99
CA ALA A 218 -5.66 -13.92 2.08
C ALA A 218 -4.73 -14.20 0.89
N THR A 219 -5.16 -13.85 -0.33
CA THR A 219 -4.36 -14.04 -1.54
C THR A 219 -3.09 -13.19 -1.52
N VAL A 220 -3.19 -11.90 -1.19
CA VAL A 220 -2.03 -10.99 -1.14
C VAL A 220 -1.05 -11.42 -0.04
N GLN A 221 -1.54 -11.76 1.16
CA GLN A 221 -0.68 -12.26 2.25
C GLN A 221 0.08 -13.53 1.85
N ASN A 222 -0.61 -14.46 1.19
CA ASN A 222 0.03 -15.71 0.73
C ASN A 222 1.01 -15.46 -0.42
N PHE A 223 0.68 -14.55 -1.33
CA PHE A 223 1.52 -14.21 -2.46
C PHE A 223 2.83 -13.53 -2.03
N LEU A 224 2.75 -12.54 -1.15
CA LEU A 224 3.91 -11.75 -0.72
C LEU A 224 4.63 -12.29 0.51
N LYS A 225 3.98 -13.17 1.29
CA LYS A 225 4.44 -13.63 2.62
C LYS A 225 4.71 -12.47 3.59
N VAL A 226 3.84 -11.46 3.54
CA VAL A 226 3.87 -10.29 4.42
C VAL A 226 2.52 -10.19 5.13
N PRO A 227 2.48 -9.94 6.44
CA PRO A 227 1.21 -9.72 7.15
C PRO A 227 0.60 -8.39 6.69
N ILE A 228 -0.71 -8.32 6.65
CA ILE A 228 -1.47 -7.09 6.41
C ILE A 228 -2.10 -6.68 7.74
N ASP A 229 -1.77 -5.48 8.23
CA ASP A 229 -2.27 -4.96 9.50
C ASP A 229 -3.55 -4.18 9.31
N HIS A 230 -3.59 -3.43 8.20
CA HIS A 230 -4.73 -2.59 7.84
C HIS A 230 -5.01 -2.68 6.35
N PHE A 231 -6.24 -2.37 5.98
CA PHE A 231 -6.58 -2.16 4.58
C PHE A 231 -7.56 -1.00 4.41
N ALA A 232 -7.55 -0.43 3.21
CA ALA A 232 -8.53 0.54 2.75
C ALA A 232 -9.00 0.16 1.34
N GLU A 233 -10.32 -0.01 1.16
CA GLU A 233 -10.95 -0.28 -0.12
C GLU A 233 -11.66 0.97 -0.62
N VAL A 234 -11.43 1.33 -1.89
CA VAL A 234 -12.08 2.42 -2.59
C VAL A 234 -12.62 1.95 -3.94
N ASN A 235 -13.82 2.37 -4.31
CA ASN A 235 -14.39 2.14 -5.62
C ASN A 235 -14.24 3.37 -6.54
N LEU A 236 -14.78 3.32 -7.77
CA LEU A 236 -14.67 4.44 -8.72
C LEU A 236 -15.34 5.72 -8.21
N LEU A 237 -16.48 5.60 -7.50
CA LEU A 237 -17.18 6.74 -6.90
C LEU A 237 -16.33 7.40 -5.82
N GLY A 238 -15.80 6.59 -4.88
CA GLY A 238 -14.95 7.08 -3.81
C GLY A 238 -13.68 7.74 -4.32
N PHE A 239 -13.04 7.17 -5.35
CA PHE A 239 -11.91 7.84 -6.00
C PHE A 239 -12.30 9.20 -6.59
N TYR A 240 -13.43 9.28 -7.29
CA TYR A 240 -13.94 10.53 -7.87
C TYR A 240 -14.20 11.57 -6.76
N ASP A 241 -14.85 11.17 -5.66
CA ASP A 241 -15.18 12.07 -4.55
C ASP A 241 -13.93 12.52 -3.79
N ILE A 242 -12.90 11.66 -3.59
CA ILE A 242 -11.58 12.07 -3.08
C ILE A 242 -10.94 13.11 -4.01
N ALA A 243 -10.90 12.84 -5.31
CA ALA A 243 -10.33 13.76 -6.29
C ALA A 243 -11.09 15.10 -6.31
N LYS A 244 -12.41 15.09 -6.07
CA LYS A 244 -13.23 16.29 -5.98
C LYS A 244 -12.89 17.17 -4.78
N VAL A 245 -12.57 16.58 -3.64
CA VAL A 245 -12.12 17.35 -2.46
C VAL A 245 -10.72 17.92 -2.67
N LEU A 246 -9.85 17.14 -3.31
CA LEU A 246 -8.43 17.50 -3.50
C LEU A 246 -8.14 18.29 -4.77
N GLN A 247 -9.10 18.51 -5.66
CA GLN A 247 -8.86 19.23 -6.93
C GLN A 247 -8.36 20.66 -6.72
N PRO A 248 -7.64 21.22 -7.71
CA PRO A 248 -7.05 20.53 -8.85
C PRO A 248 -5.83 19.69 -8.43
N ILE A 249 -5.63 18.51 -9.08
CA ILE A 249 -4.47 17.66 -8.82
C ILE A 249 -3.50 17.80 -9.98
N GLU A 250 -2.25 18.19 -9.70
CA GLU A 250 -1.23 18.38 -10.73
C GLU A 250 -0.56 17.05 -11.08
N VAL A 251 -0.43 16.75 -12.38
CA VAL A 251 0.29 15.59 -12.91
C VAL A 251 1.20 16.01 -14.06
N CYS A 252 2.16 15.14 -14.44
CA CYS A 252 3.05 15.38 -15.56
C CYS A 252 3.06 14.17 -16.51
N LEU A 253 2.89 14.44 -17.81
CA LEU A 253 2.97 13.45 -18.87
C LEU A 253 4.19 13.69 -19.77
N LYS A 254 4.92 12.62 -20.11
CA LYS A 254 6.04 12.69 -21.06
C LYS A 254 5.55 12.91 -22.49
N HIS A 255 4.43 12.28 -22.85
CA HIS A 255 3.85 12.32 -24.19
C HIS A 255 2.35 12.68 -24.14
N PRO A 256 1.79 13.32 -25.19
CA PRO A 256 0.36 13.55 -25.25
C PRO A 256 -0.37 12.21 -25.41
N VAL A 257 -1.56 12.13 -24.84
CA VAL A 257 -2.38 10.90 -24.88
C VAL A 257 -3.81 11.20 -25.28
N LYS A 258 -4.40 10.25 -26.02
CA LYS A 258 -5.82 10.28 -26.38
C LYS A 258 -6.38 8.86 -26.35
N ASP A 259 -7.22 8.58 -25.35
CA ASP A 259 -7.85 7.28 -25.17
C ASP A 259 -9.35 7.41 -24.92
N ARG A 260 -10.12 7.02 -25.91
CA ARG A 260 -11.60 7.08 -25.84
C ARG A 260 -12.20 6.11 -24.81
N TYR A 261 -11.47 5.07 -24.38
CA TYR A 261 -11.99 4.08 -23.43
C TYR A 261 -11.95 4.58 -21.99
N SER A 262 -10.89 5.27 -21.62
CA SER A 262 -10.78 5.91 -20.30
C SER A 262 -11.32 7.34 -20.29
N GLY A 263 -11.49 7.96 -21.47
CA GLY A 263 -11.82 9.37 -21.62
C GLY A 263 -10.60 10.29 -21.46
N ALA A 264 -9.38 9.75 -21.45
CA ALA A 264 -8.15 10.54 -21.36
C ALA A 264 -7.89 11.29 -22.68
N ASP A 265 -7.72 12.61 -22.57
CA ASP A 265 -7.27 13.49 -23.66
C ASP A 265 -6.38 14.58 -23.02
N PHE A 266 -5.06 14.35 -23.00
CA PHE A 266 -4.10 15.17 -22.28
C PHE A 266 -2.93 15.55 -23.16
N PRO A 267 -2.48 16.82 -23.15
CA PRO A 267 -1.21 17.21 -23.75
C PRO A 267 -0.03 16.65 -22.94
N ALA A 268 1.16 16.69 -23.52
CA ALA A 268 2.39 16.45 -22.77
C ALA A 268 2.67 17.60 -21.78
N GLY A 269 3.45 17.29 -20.74
CA GLY A 269 3.86 18.25 -19.72
C GLY A 269 2.97 18.24 -18.48
N ARG A 270 3.15 19.29 -17.65
CA ARG A 270 2.39 19.47 -16.41
C ARG A 270 0.99 19.98 -16.69
N GLN A 271 0.02 19.45 -15.97
CA GLN A 271 -1.38 19.86 -16.07
C GLN A 271 -2.13 19.60 -14.77
N GLN A 272 -3.18 20.37 -14.58
CA GLN A 272 -4.06 20.27 -13.41
C GLN A 272 -5.31 19.51 -13.80
N LEU A 273 -5.61 18.46 -13.07
CA LEU A 273 -6.74 17.58 -13.34
C LEU A 273 -7.92 17.91 -12.45
N ASP A 274 -9.11 17.95 -13.06
CA ASP A 274 -10.38 17.83 -12.36
C ASP A 274 -10.68 16.36 -11.99
N PRO A 275 -11.72 16.05 -11.21
CA PRO A 275 -12.01 14.68 -10.77
C PRO A 275 -12.25 13.69 -11.91
N LYS A 276 -12.90 14.10 -12.98
CA LYS A 276 -13.13 13.28 -14.18
C LYS A 276 -11.82 12.97 -14.90
N GLN A 277 -11.00 13.99 -15.08
CA GLN A 277 -9.66 13.87 -15.68
C GLN A 277 -8.73 13.02 -14.80
N ALA A 278 -8.78 13.17 -13.48
CA ALA A 278 -8.03 12.35 -12.54
C ALA A 278 -8.37 10.86 -12.68
N LEU A 279 -9.66 10.55 -12.77
CA LEU A 279 -10.12 9.18 -12.98
C LEU A 279 -9.69 8.64 -14.36
N ALA A 280 -9.79 9.45 -15.41
CA ALA A 280 -9.34 9.08 -16.76
C ALA A 280 -7.82 8.81 -16.78
N PHE A 281 -7.02 9.63 -16.09
CA PHE A 281 -5.57 9.51 -16.00
C PHE A 281 -5.14 8.19 -15.38
N VAL A 282 -5.72 7.79 -14.23
CA VAL A 282 -5.33 6.56 -13.53
C VAL A 282 -5.89 5.28 -14.17
N ARG A 283 -6.83 5.39 -15.11
CA ARG A 283 -7.49 4.25 -15.77
C ARG A 283 -7.01 3.98 -17.18
N GLN A 284 -6.33 4.93 -17.82
CA GLN A 284 -5.86 4.77 -19.20
C GLN A 284 -4.94 3.55 -19.36
N ARG A 285 -5.16 2.79 -20.44
CA ARG A 285 -4.33 1.64 -20.83
C ARG A 285 -4.00 1.64 -22.32
N HIS A 286 -4.96 2.08 -23.15
CA HIS A 286 -4.80 2.06 -24.59
C HIS A 286 -3.90 3.22 -25.03
N GLY A 287 -3.00 2.93 -25.96
CA GLY A 287 -2.02 3.91 -26.43
C GLY A 287 -0.80 4.07 -25.52
N LEU A 288 -0.66 3.23 -24.48
CA LEU A 288 0.53 3.12 -23.67
C LEU A 288 1.37 1.93 -24.12
N GLU A 289 2.69 2.09 -24.26
CA GLU A 289 3.60 1.04 -24.74
C GLU A 289 3.64 -0.16 -23.79
N GLY A 290 3.71 0.09 -22.49
CA GLY A 290 3.67 -0.91 -21.43
C GLY A 290 2.25 -1.32 -21.00
N GLY A 291 1.20 -0.77 -21.64
CA GLY A 291 -0.20 -1.13 -21.38
C GLY A 291 -0.62 -1.00 -19.92
N ASP A 292 -0.92 -2.12 -19.26
CA ASP A 292 -1.39 -2.14 -17.88
C ASP A 292 -0.30 -1.77 -16.87
N LEU A 293 0.97 -2.00 -17.17
CA LEU A 293 2.09 -1.62 -16.31
C LEU A 293 2.32 -0.10 -16.31
N ASP A 294 2.23 0.55 -17.47
CA ASP A 294 2.28 2.01 -17.54
C ASP A 294 1.11 2.66 -16.78
N ARG A 295 -0.06 2.02 -16.79
CA ARG A 295 -1.17 2.45 -15.92
C ARG A 295 -0.80 2.39 -14.45
N THR A 296 -0.07 1.37 -14.02
CA THR A 296 0.41 1.26 -12.64
C THR A 296 1.32 2.44 -12.29
N HIS A 297 2.23 2.83 -13.18
CA HIS A 297 3.07 4.02 -13.02
C HIS A 297 2.24 5.31 -12.91
N ARG A 298 1.15 5.44 -13.67
CA ARG A 298 0.22 6.58 -13.54
C ARG A 298 -0.48 6.62 -12.19
N GLN A 299 -0.89 5.48 -11.66
CA GLN A 299 -1.47 5.39 -10.32
C GLN A 299 -0.47 5.81 -9.25
N GLN A 300 0.80 5.38 -9.36
CA GLN A 300 1.88 5.80 -8.48
C GLN A 300 2.15 7.31 -8.59
N ALA A 301 2.23 7.84 -9.82
CA ALA A 301 2.43 9.27 -10.04
C ALA A 301 1.28 10.11 -9.48
N PHE A 302 0.04 9.64 -9.62
CA PHE A 302 -1.12 10.30 -9.04
C PHE A 302 -1.05 10.32 -7.50
N LEU A 303 -0.73 9.20 -6.86
CA LEU A 303 -0.56 9.13 -5.41
C LEU A 303 0.58 10.04 -4.94
N SER A 304 1.70 10.07 -5.66
CA SER A 304 2.80 11.01 -5.40
C SER A 304 2.35 12.47 -5.49
N SER A 305 1.56 12.82 -6.51
CA SER A 305 0.99 14.16 -6.66
C SER A 305 0.02 14.52 -5.54
N VAL A 306 -0.80 13.57 -5.09
CA VAL A 306 -1.71 13.75 -3.95
C VAL A 306 -0.92 14.00 -2.66
N THR A 307 0.09 13.17 -2.36
CA THR A 307 0.92 13.34 -1.16
C THR A 307 1.67 14.67 -1.18
N HIS A 308 2.21 15.06 -2.35
CA HIS A 308 2.84 16.37 -2.54
C HIS A 308 1.86 17.52 -2.26
N LYS A 309 0.65 17.43 -2.79
CA LYS A 309 -0.40 18.44 -2.58
C LYS A 309 -0.81 18.55 -1.11
N LEU A 310 -1.06 17.42 -0.44
CA LEU A 310 -1.40 17.39 0.99
C LEU A 310 -0.34 18.11 1.83
N LYS A 311 0.94 17.94 1.48
CA LYS A 311 2.06 18.60 2.14
C LYS A 311 2.15 20.08 1.80
N SER A 312 2.19 20.41 0.51
CA SER A 312 2.49 21.78 0.02
C SER A 312 1.37 22.77 0.33
N GLU A 313 0.12 22.34 0.29
CA GLU A 313 -1.04 23.20 0.56
C GLU A 313 -1.47 23.16 2.04
N GLY A 314 -0.77 22.41 2.89
CA GLY A 314 -1.09 22.34 4.31
C GLY A 314 -2.53 21.87 4.55
N VAL A 315 -3.02 20.91 3.77
CA VAL A 315 -4.42 20.41 3.84
C VAL A 315 -4.78 19.99 5.26
N PHE A 316 -3.81 19.48 6.03
CA PHE A 316 -3.99 19.16 7.46
C PHE A 316 -4.25 20.38 8.34
N GLY A 317 -3.96 21.59 7.87
CA GLY A 317 -4.32 22.86 8.54
C GLY A 317 -5.64 23.46 8.06
N ASP A 318 -6.25 22.94 6.99
CA ASP A 318 -7.53 23.38 6.41
C ASP A 318 -8.67 22.49 6.91
N LEU A 319 -9.40 22.96 7.93
CA LEU A 319 -10.51 22.23 8.51
C LEU A 319 -11.60 21.86 7.50
N GLY A 320 -11.85 22.70 6.49
CA GLY A 320 -12.87 22.42 5.47
C GLY A 320 -12.46 21.27 4.56
N LYS A 321 -11.21 21.25 4.10
CA LYS A 321 -10.67 20.14 3.28
C LYS A 321 -10.58 18.85 4.08
N LEU A 322 -10.13 18.91 5.34
CA LEU A 322 -10.13 17.75 6.24
C LEU A 322 -11.53 17.20 6.44
N GLN A 323 -12.50 18.05 6.73
CA GLN A 323 -13.89 17.63 6.86
C GLN A 323 -14.39 16.96 5.59
N GLY A 324 -14.14 17.56 4.43
CA GLY A 324 -14.52 16.97 3.15
C GLY A 324 -13.89 15.60 2.90
N LEU A 325 -12.61 15.40 3.26
CA LEU A 325 -11.94 14.09 3.16
C LEU A 325 -12.57 13.07 4.12
N PHE A 326 -12.84 13.45 5.37
CA PHE A 326 -13.51 12.56 6.33
C PHE A 326 -14.91 12.17 5.88
N ASP A 327 -15.68 13.10 5.29
CA ASP A 327 -17.01 12.80 4.76
C ASP A 327 -16.94 11.78 3.61
N VAL A 328 -15.94 11.90 2.72
CA VAL A 328 -15.70 10.90 1.66
C VAL A 328 -15.28 9.56 2.26
N VAL A 329 -14.35 9.56 3.24
CA VAL A 329 -13.92 8.32 3.91
C VAL A 329 -15.12 7.59 4.51
N LYS A 330 -16.00 8.30 5.20
CA LYS A 330 -17.21 7.72 5.81
C LYS A 330 -18.18 7.14 4.79
N LYS A 331 -18.33 7.81 3.67
CA LYS A 331 -19.36 7.48 2.67
C LYS A 331 -18.88 6.43 1.67
N ASP A 332 -17.64 6.53 1.22
CA ASP A 332 -17.19 5.88 -0.01
C ASP A 332 -15.95 4.98 0.17
N LEU A 333 -15.42 4.84 1.39
CA LEU A 333 -14.36 3.90 1.70
C LEU A 333 -14.81 2.82 2.67
N VAL A 334 -14.17 1.65 2.57
CA VAL A 334 -14.22 0.61 3.59
C VAL A 334 -12.81 0.44 4.16
N ILE A 335 -12.71 0.48 5.46
CA ILE A 335 -11.46 0.24 6.21
C ILE A 335 -11.65 -0.96 7.14
N ASP A 336 -10.57 -1.54 7.63
CA ASP A 336 -10.69 -2.58 8.64
C ASP A 336 -11.20 -2.01 9.97
N SER A 337 -11.85 -2.85 10.77
CA SER A 337 -12.52 -2.44 12.01
C SER A 337 -11.56 -1.97 13.12
N LYS A 338 -10.26 -2.24 12.98
CA LYS A 338 -9.21 -1.82 13.94
C LYS A 338 -8.44 -0.59 13.47
N PHE A 339 -8.74 -0.06 12.27
CA PHE A 339 -8.04 1.09 11.72
C PHE A 339 -8.40 2.38 12.48
N ASP A 340 -7.45 2.91 13.23
CA ASP A 340 -7.61 4.22 13.85
C ASP A 340 -7.22 5.31 12.86
N VAL A 341 -8.25 5.98 12.31
CA VAL A 341 -8.07 7.04 11.29
C VAL A 341 -7.31 8.23 11.85
N LEU A 342 -7.45 8.52 13.17
CA LEU A 342 -6.75 9.65 13.79
C LEU A 342 -5.28 9.34 14.02
N ASP A 343 -4.97 8.14 14.50
CA ASP A 343 -3.58 7.69 14.63
C ASP A 343 -2.90 7.64 13.27
N PHE A 344 -3.58 7.14 12.26
CA PHE A 344 -3.08 7.16 10.89
C PHE A 344 -2.88 8.59 10.36
N ALA A 345 -3.80 9.51 10.61
CA ALA A 345 -3.66 10.91 10.19
C ALA A 345 -2.46 11.60 10.86
N GLN A 346 -2.15 11.27 12.13
CA GLN A 346 -0.95 11.77 12.81
C GLN A 346 0.32 11.19 12.20
N GLN A 347 0.34 9.90 11.88
CA GLN A 347 1.45 9.24 11.18
C GLN A 347 1.56 9.69 9.71
N ALA A 348 0.45 10.06 9.08
CA ALA A 348 0.40 10.53 7.69
C ALA A 348 1.19 11.84 7.48
N THR A 349 1.46 12.61 8.52
CA THR A 349 2.41 13.73 8.43
C THR A 349 3.82 13.25 8.06
N ASN A 350 4.22 12.06 8.47
CA ASN A 350 5.46 11.40 8.08
C ASN A 350 5.37 10.87 6.63
N LEU A 351 4.19 10.41 6.19
CA LEU A 351 3.92 9.99 4.82
C LEU A 351 4.02 11.15 3.81
N THR A 352 3.67 12.37 4.24
CA THR A 352 3.71 13.57 3.38
C THR A 352 5.11 14.19 3.28
N GLY A 353 6.10 13.64 4.00
CA GLY A 353 7.49 14.12 4.02
C GLY A 353 8.28 13.95 2.71
N GLY A 354 7.72 13.35 1.65
CA GLY A 354 8.45 12.98 0.44
C GLY A 354 9.20 11.67 0.61
N ASN A 355 8.74 10.81 1.51
CA ASN A 355 9.41 9.58 1.94
C ASN A 355 8.75 8.30 1.42
N VAL A 356 7.88 8.36 0.40
CA VAL A 356 7.30 7.15 -0.18
C VAL A 356 8.04 6.75 -1.46
N VAL A 357 8.48 5.52 -1.58
CA VAL A 357 9.05 4.95 -2.80
C VAL A 357 8.15 3.86 -3.32
N PHE A 358 7.70 4.02 -4.55
CA PHE A 358 6.87 3.04 -5.22
C PHE A 358 7.72 2.06 -6.03
N HIS A 359 7.47 0.78 -5.86
CA HIS A 359 8.04 -0.32 -6.63
C HIS A 359 6.93 -1.09 -7.31
N THR A 360 7.02 -1.29 -8.61
CA THR A 360 6.14 -2.24 -9.31
C THR A 360 6.76 -3.63 -9.21
N LEU A 361 6.00 -4.62 -8.74
CA LEU A 361 6.51 -6.00 -8.65
C LEU A 361 6.79 -6.55 -10.06
N PRO A 362 7.93 -7.24 -10.24
CA PRO A 362 8.34 -7.71 -11.56
C PRO A 362 7.47 -8.86 -12.06
N ILE A 363 7.22 -8.88 -13.36
CA ILE A 363 6.64 -10.02 -14.06
C ILE A 363 7.74 -10.83 -14.77
N ALA A 364 7.53 -12.13 -14.93
CA ALA A 364 8.48 -13.02 -15.63
C ALA A 364 8.18 -13.15 -17.12
N GLY A 365 6.98 -12.76 -17.57
CA GLY A 365 6.56 -12.83 -18.95
C GLY A 365 5.04 -12.77 -19.09
N PHE A 366 4.55 -13.03 -20.30
CA PHE A 366 3.12 -13.09 -20.60
C PHE A 366 2.73 -14.48 -21.08
N ALA A 367 1.50 -14.89 -20.80
CA ALA A 367 0.93 -16.12 -21.33
C ALA A 367 -0.58 -15.94 -21.58
N THR A 368 -1.16 -16.88 -22.33
CA THR A 368 -2.62 -16.98 -22.43
C THR A 368 -3.10 -18.11 -21.53
N ARG A 369 -4.00 -17.81 -20.61
CA ARG A 369 -4.70 -18.78 -19.76
C ARG A 369 -6.20 -18.50 -19.82
N ASN A 370 -7.01 -19.53 -19.95
CA ASN A 370 -8.46 -19.39 -20.06
C ASN A 370 -8.91 -18.38 -21.14
N ARG A 371 -8.20 -18.31 -22.27
CA ARG A 371 -8.40 -17.35 -23.38
C ARG A 371 -8.11 -15.89 -23.02
N GLU A 372 -7.48 -15.62 -21.89
CA GLU A 372 -7.10 -14.29 -21.45
C GLU A 372 -5.57 -14.16 -21.33
N SER A 373 -5.06 -12.98 -21.63
CA SER A 373 -3.65 -12.64 -21.37
C SER A 373 -3.42 -12.51 -19.87
N VAL A 374 -2.38 -13.14 -19.35
CA VAL A 374 -1.96 -13.11 -17.95
C VAL A 374 -0.47 -12.77 -17.84
N ASN A 375 -0.08 -12.20 -16.73
CA ASN A 375 1.32 -12.06 -16.35
C ASN A 375 1.78 -13.34 -15.66
N LEU A 376 2.90 -13.90 -16.13
CA LEU A 376 3.61 -14.94 -15.40
C LEU A 376 4.50 -14.29 -14.35
N VAL A 377 4.57 -14.88 -13.17
CA VAL A 377 5.34 -14.35 -12.04
C VAL A 377 6.24 -15.43 -11.44
N ASP A 378 7.41 -15.02 -10.98
CA ASP A 378 8.30 -15.84 -10.16
C ASP A 378 8.03 -15.49 -8.68
N VAL A 379 7.14 -16.25 -8.05
CA VAL A 379 6.69 -16.01 -6.67
C VAL A 379 7.85 -15.97 -5.67
N PRO A 380 8.80 -16.94 -5.65
CA PRO A 380 9.96 -16.88 -4.77
C PRO A 380 10.81 -15.62 -4.96
N LYS A 381 11.03 -15.19 -6.21
CA LYS A 381 11.77 -13.96 -6.52
C LYS A 381 11.05 -12.73 -5.99
N ILE A 382 9.73 -12.63 -6.19
CA ILE A 382 8.91 -11.53 -5.67
C ILE A 382 8.99 -11.48 -4.13
N GLN A 383 8.80 -12.60 -3.47
CA GLN A 383 8.91 -12.68 -2.01
C GLN A 383 10.30 -12.24 -1.50
N SER A 384 11.36 -12.66 -2.17
CA SER A 384 12.73 -12.23 -1.84
C SER A 384 12.92 -10.72 -2.00
N ILE A 385 12.42 -10.13 -3.09
CA ILE A 385 12.47 -8.68 -3.33
C ILE A 385 11.72 -7.94 -2.22
N VAL A 386 10.49 -8.33 -1.94
CA VAL A 386 9.67 -7.68 -0.91
C VAL A 386 10.35 -7.78 0.45
N GLN A 387 10.79 -8.97 0.85
CA GLN A 387 11.48 -9.17 2.13
C GLN A 387 12.78 -8.37 2.25
N SER A 388 13.55 -8.24 1.17
CA SER A 388 14.79 -7.44 1.18
C SER A 388 14.53 -5.95 1.35
N LEU A 389 13.40 -5.45 0.85
CA LEU A 389 13.05 -4.03 0.93
C LEU A 389 12.36 -3.64 2.24
N ILE A 390 11.67 -4.58 2.91
CA ILE A 390 11.01 -4.33 4.19
C ILE A 390 11.83 -4.82 5.40
N GLY A 391 12.64 -5.87 5.24
CA GLY A 391 13.47 -6.45 6.29
C GLY A 391 14.86 -5.81 6.42
N GLY A 392 15.10 -4.66 5.77
CA GLY A 392 16.35 -3.92 5.86
C GLY A 392 16.63 -3.59 7.33
N LYS A 393 17.70 -4.17 7.88
CA LYS A 393 18.22 -3.77 9.20
C LYS A 393 18.40 -2.26 9.20
N SER A 394 17.61 -1.57 10.02
CA SER A 394 17.97 -0.25 10.49
C SER A 394 19.40 -0.36 11.00
N GLU A 395 20.37 0.20 10.28
CA GLU A 395 21.70 0.39 10.83
C GLU A 395 21.53 1.33 12.02
N SER A 396 21.49 0.72 13.19
CA SER A 396 21.61 1.39 14.47
C SER A 396 22.87 2.23 14.40
N ALA A 397 22.69 3.55 14.38
CA ALA A 397 23.75 4.52 14.54
C ALA A 397 24.41 4.29 15.90
N GLY A 398 25.49 3.54 15.90
CA GLY A 398 26.48 3.49 16.97
C GLY A 398 27.41 4.70 16.82
N ASP A 399 27.33 5.53 17.82
CA ASP A 399 28.15 6.70 18.13
C ASP A 399 29.64 6.50 17.82
N ALA A 400 30.21 7.34 16.95
CA ALA A 400 31.59 7.77 16.99
C ALA A 400 31.79 9.01 16.10
N GLY A 401 32.30 10.04 16.70
CA GLY A 401 32.42 11.40 16.27
C GLY A 401 33.29 11.72 15.05
N ASP A 402 33.06 12.95 14.66
CA ASP A 402 33.91 13.90 13.92
C ASP A 402 34.21 13.70 12.42
N GLY A 403 33.69 14.62 11.66
CA GLY A 403 34.46 15.33 10.62
C GLY A 403 34.29 14.86 9.17
N ALA A 404 33.61 15.70 8.39
CA ALA A 404 33.83 15.96 6.95
C ALA A 404 32.84 15.36 5.93
N SER A 405 32.06 16.33 5.37
CA SER A 405 31.67 16.46 3.94
C SER A 405 31.15 15.23 3.19
N SER A 406 29.82 15.27 2.94
CA SER A 406 29.15 14.46 1.90
C SER A 406 29.69 14.73 0.51
N PRO A 407 29.85 13.69 -0.32
CA PRO A 407 29.67 13.83 -1.77
C PRO A 407 28.46 13.04 -2.26
N ALA A 408 27.82 13.61 -3.29
CA ALA A 408 26.71 13.09 -4.06
C ALA A 408 26.96 11.68 -4.64
N PRO A 409 25.89 10.85 -4.90
CA PRO A 409 26.06 9.52 -5.47
C PRO A 409 26.45 9.60 -6.94
N SER A 410 27.69 9.29 -7.24
CA SER A 410 28.14 9.00 -8.59
C SER A 410 27.89 7.52 -8.88
N THR A 411 27.17 7.22 -9.96
CA THR A 411 27.07 5.91 -10.61
C THR A 411 28.43 5.49 -11.17
N LYS A 412 29.34 5.09 -10.29
CA LYS A 412 30.61 4.48 -10.69
C LYS A 412 30.59 3.04 -10.16
N ALA A 413 30.86 2.07 -11.07
CA ALA A 413 31.02 0.68 -10.70
C ALA A 413 31.94 0.57 -9.49
N ALA A 414 31.57 -0.26 -8.50
CA ALA A 414 32.42 -0.50 -7.34
C ALA A 414 33.78 -1.00 -7.83
N PRO A 415 34.91 -0.46 -7.35
CA PRO A 415 36.22 -0.86 -7.84
C PRO A 415 36.46 -2.34 -7.52
N GLY A 416 36.74 -3.14 -8.54
CA GLY A 416 37.06 -4.56 -8.42
C GLY A 416 37.80 -5.07 -9.62
N THR A 417 38.83 -5.89 -9.41
CA THR A 417 39.52 -6.61 -10.50
C THR A 417 38.72 -7.87 -10.82
N VAL A 418 38.40 -8.11 -12.10
CA VAL A 418 37.55 -9.21 -12.52
C VAL A 418 38.32 -10.22 -13.35
N ASP A 419 38.41 -11.44 -12.85
CA ASP A 419 38.88 -12.62 -13.58
C ASP A 419 37.68 -13.36 -14.19
N VAL A 420 37.74 -13.72 -15.46
CA VAL A 420 36.69 -14.51 -16.13
C VAL A 420 37.27 -15.82 -16.64
N LEU A 421 36.66 -16.91 -16.21
CA LEU A 421 37.10 -18.27 -16.58
C LEU A 421 36.03 -18.99 -17.39
N ASN A 422 36.37 -19.57 -18.50
CA ASN A 422 35.45 -20.33 -19.34
C ASN A 422 35.35 -21.81 -18.89
N GLY A 423 34.28 -22.10 -18.13
CA GLY A 423 33.88 -23.46 -17.77
C GLY A 423 32.78 -24.05 -18.65
N ALA A 424 32.34 -23.35 -19.72
CA ALA A 424 31.40 -23.88 -20.70
C ALA A 424 32.09 -24.84 -21.70
N GLY A 425 33.40 -24.93 -21.62
CA GLY A 425 34.19 -25.80 -22.50
C GLY A 425 34.17 -25.35 -23.98
N GLN A 426 34.30 -26.32 -24.90
CA GLN A 426 34.34 -26.02 -26.32
C GLN A 426 33.01 -25.58 -26.94
N THR A 427 31.94 -25.61 -26.18
CA THR A 427 30.62 -25.13 -26.65
C THR A 427 30.54 -23.62 -26.83
N LYS A 428 31.40 -22.86 -26.11
CA LYS A 428 31.46 -21.39 -26.17
C LYS A 428 32.93 -20.91 -26.15
N PRO A 429 33.68 -21.14 -27.24
CA PRO A 429 35.09 -20.71 -27.31
C PRO A 429 35.15 -19.18 -27.28
N GLY A 430 36.11 -18.62 -26.52
CA GLY A 430 36.31 -17.17 -26.43
C GLY A 430 35.41 -16.43 -25.43
N ALA A 431 34.38 -17.08 -24.88
CA ALA A 431 33.38 -16.42 -24.00
C ALA A 431 34.00 -15.68 -22.78
N ALA A 432 35.08 -16.21 -22.20
CA ALA A 432 35.76 -15.53 -21.09
C ALA A 432 36.40 -14.21 -21.51
N GLY A 433 37.03 -14.16 -22.67
CA GLY A 433 37.64 -12.94 -23.20
C GLY A 433 36.60 -11.88 -23.61
N ASP A 434 35.49 -12.31 -24.19
CA ASP A 434 34.44 -11.42 -24.61
C ASP A 434 33.69 -10.82 -23.41
N GLU A 435 33.38 -11.62 -22.39
CA GLU A 435 32.76 -11.12 -21.19
C GLU A 435 33.72 -10.24 -20.38
N LEU A 436 35.01 -10.55 -20.32
CA LEU A 436 35.98 -9.67 -19.66
C LEU A 436 36.08 -8.31 -20.35
N LYS A 437 36.04 -8.25 -21.69
CA LYS A 437 35.97 -6.98 -22.44
C LYS A 437 34.70 -6.21 -22.12
N ALA A 438 33.55 -6.90 -22.05
CA ALA A 438 32.28 -6.28 -21.71
C ALA A 438 32.26 -5.70 -20.29
N LEU A 439 32.81 -6.42 -19.30
CA LEU A 439 32.95 -5.94 -17.93
C LEU A 439 33.95 -4.76 -17.82
N THR A 440 35.03 -4.80 -18.61
CA THR A 440 35.97 -3.67 -18.70
C THR A 440 35.32 -2.40 -19.25
N ALA A 441 34.44 -2.54 -20.25
CA ALA A 441 33.67 -1.42 -20.80
C ALA A 441 32.69 -0.81 -19.78
N LEU A 442 32.28 -1.57 -18.77
CA LEU A 442 31.45 -1.12 -17.66
C LEU A 442 32.26 -0.47 -16.52
N GLY A 443 33.59 -0.43 -16.63
CA GLY A 443 34.47 0.26 -15.68
C GLY A 443 35.13 -0.65 -14.65
N TYR A 444 35.03 -1.98 -14.76
CA TYR A 444 35.79 -2.91 -13.93
C TYR A 444 37.24 -3.00 -14.39
N THR A 445 38.16 -3.23 -13.45
CA THR A 445 39.57 -3.47 -13.77
C THR A 445 39.72 -4.87 -14.35
N PRO A 446 40.26 -5.04 -15.57
CA PRO A 446 40.42 -6.36 -16.16
C PRO A 446 41.50 -7.17 -15.42
N GLY A 447 41.16 -8.37 -15.02
CA GLY A 447 42.09 -9.39 -14.58
C GLY A 447 42.44 -10.36 -15.73
N ARG A 448 42.37 -11.65 -15.48
CA ARG A 448 42.70 -12.66 -16.49
C ARG A 448 41.45 -13.26 -17.14
N ALA A 449 41.56 -13.62 -18.43
CA ALA A 449 40.63 -14.47 -19.12
C ALA A 449 41.29 -15.83 -19.36
N ASP A 450 40.73 -16.93 -18.86
CA ASP A 450 41.33 -18.26 -18.93
C ASP A 450 40.23 -19.34 -19.01
N ASN A 451 40.63 -20.61 -19.15
CA ASN A 451 39.73 -21.74 -19.13
C ASN A 451 39.64 -22.34 -17.71
N ALA A 452 38.46 -22.89 -17.38
CA ALA A 452 38.22 -23.66 -16.19
C ALA A 452 37.72 -25.08 -16.50
N ALA A 453 37.70 -25.95 -15.51
CA ALA A 453 37.06 -27.25 -15.63
C ALA A 453 35.57 -27.08 -16.03
N PRO A 454 35.06 -27.92 -16.93
CA PRO A 454 33.68 -27.83 -17.43
C PRO A 454 32.64 -27.77 -16.30
N ARG A 455 31.70 -26.82 -16.38
CA ARG A 455 30.61 -26.63 -15.43
C ARG A 455 29.27 -26.40 -16.15
N GLN A 456 28.20 -26.86 -15.52
CA GLN A 456 26.84 -26.63 -16.04
C GLN A 456 26.33 -25.21 -15.73
N ARG A 457 26.70 -24.66 -14.57
CA ARG A 457 26.19 -23.37 -14.10
C ARG A 457 27.29 -22.33 -14.00
N THR A 458 26.95 -21.10 -14.38
CA THR A 458 27.76 -19.91 -14.17
C THR A 458 27.79 -19.58 -12.67
N THR A 459 28.99 -19.30 -12.15
CA THR A 459 29.18 -18.95 -10.73
C THR A 459 30.08 -17.75 -10.59
N VAL A 460 29.80 -16.93 -9.58
CA VAL A 460 30.60 -15.76 -9.23
C VAL A 460 31.15 -15.92 -7.82
N LEU A 461 32.48 -15.86 -7.71
CA LEU A 461 33.21 -15.92 -6.43
C LEU A 461 33.85 -14.57 -6.16
N TYR A 462 34.01 -14.20 -4.89
CA TYR A 462 34.66 -12.93 -4.55
C TYR A 462 35.54 -13.03 -3.31
N GLY A 463 36.59 -12.21 -3.32
CA GLY A 463 37.47 -11.99 -2.17
C GLY A 463 36.97 -10.84 -1.28
N ALA A 464 37.59 -10.66 -0.12
CA ALA A 464 37.25 -9.63 0.85
C ALA A 464 37.18 -8.24 0.18
N GLY A 465 36.13 -7.47 0.46
CA GLY A 465 35.89 -6.11 -0.06
C GLY A 465 35.32 -6.03 -1.48
N ALA A 466 35.07 -7.16 -2.19
CA ALA A 466 34.55 -7.17 -3.56
C ALA A 466 33.09 -7.64 -3.65
N GLN A 467 32.34 -7.67 -2.56
CA GLN A 467 30.98 -8.23 -2.52
C GLN A 467 29.99 -7.49 -3.44
N ASP A 468 30.04 -6.15 -3.46
CA ASP A 468 29.12 -5.34 -4.25
C ASP A 468 29.43 -5.46 -5.75
N ALA A 469 30.72 -5.47 -6.12
CA ALA A 469 31.14 -5.76 -7.48
C ALA A 469 30.69 -7.16 -7.93
N ALA A 470 30.81 -8.15 -7.05
CA ALA A 470 30.39 -9.52 -7.33
C ALA A 470 28.88 -9.65 -7.54
N ARG A 471 28.07 -8.92 -6.78
CA ARG A 471 26.60 -8.87 -6.97
C ARG A 471 26.23 -8.29 -8.32
N GLN A 472 26.79 -7.12 -8.66
CA GLN A 472 26.53 -6.48 -9.96
C GLN A 472 26.94 -7.38 -11.15
N ILE A 473 28.06 -8.08 -11.01
CA ILE A 473 28.55 -9.02 -12.04
C ILE A 473 27.68 -10.27 -12.10
N ALA A 474 27.27 -10.84 -10.96
CA ALA A 474 26.40 -12.01 -10.91
C ALA A 474 25.05 -11.74 -11.58
N ASP A 475 24.47 -10.57 -11.33
CA ASP A 475 23.23 -10.11 -11.96
C ASP A 475 23.42 -10.01 -13.49
N ARG A 476 24.51 -9.43 -13.94
CA ARG A 476 24.81 -9.28 -15.37
C ARG A 476 24.97 -10.62 -16.10
N VAL A 477 25.70 -11.57 -15.51
CA VAL A 477 25.94 -12.88 -16.13
C VAL A 477 24.86 -13.90 -15.83
N SER A 478 23.76 -13.46 -15.21
CA SER A 478 22.63 -14.31 -14.77
C SER A 478 23.08 -15.50 -13.91
N ALA A 479 24.11 -15.30 -13.09
CA ALA A 479 24.56 -16.27 -12.13
C ALA A 479 23.70 -16.23 -10.85
N GLY A 480 23.72 -17.31 -10.08
CA GLY A 480 23.18 -17.31 -8.71
C GLY A 480 23.91 -16.34 -7.78
N ALA A 481 23.47 -16.25 -6.51
CA ALA A 481 24.10 -15.38 -5.53
C ALA A 481 25.62 -15.61 -5.46
N PRO A 482 26.43 -14.54 -5.48
CA PRO A 482 27.89 -14.67 -5.43
C PRO A 482 28.35 -15.24 -4.10
N VAL A 483 29.40 -16.05 -4.10
CA VAL A 483 29.92 -16.77 -2.93
C VAL A 483 31.27 -16.18 -2.53
N SER A 484 31.41 -15.84 -1.24
CA SER A 484 32.72 -15.45 -0.70
C SER A 484 33.69 -16.63 -0.72
N SER A 485 34.92 -16.40 -1.21
CA SER A 485 35.93 -17.44 -1.33
C SER A 485 37.31 -16.94 -0.93
N ALA A 486 37.94 -17.62 -0.01
CA ALA A 486 39.33 -17.35 0.40
C ALA A 486 40.37 -17.63 -0.72
N SER A 487 39.98 -18.35 -1.79
CA SER A 487 40.84 -18.60 -2.94
C SER A 487 40.89 -17.42 -3.92
N VAL A 488 39.99 -16.43 -3.76
CA VAL A 488 39.93 -15.20 -4.57
C VAL A 488 40.62 -14.08 -3.77
N PRO A 489 41.61 -13.37 -4.35
CA PRO A 489 42.27 -12.27 -3.66
C PRO A 489 41.33 -11.18 -3.21
N ALA A 490 41.69 -10.43 -2.15
CA ALA A 490 40.90 -9.27 -1.71
C ALA A 490 40.76 -8.23 -2.83
N GLY A 491 39.55 -7.66 -2.99
CA GLY A 491 39.23 -6.74 -4.08
C GLY A 491 39.01 -7.39 -5.43
N HIS A 492 39.08 -8.72 -5.56
CA HIS A 492 38.87 -9.46 -6.81
C HIS A 492 37.50 -10.16 -6.85
N VAL A 493 36.97 -10.25 -8.06
CA VAL A 493 35.81 -11.09 -8.42
C VAL A 493 36.24 -12.10 -9.47
N GLN A 494 35.92 -13.36 -9.27
CA GLN A 494 36.15 -14.42 -10.24
C GLN A 494 34.84 -14.95 -10.79
N VAL A 495 34.63 -14.80 -12.08
CA VAL A 495 33.46 -15.32 -12.81
C VAL A 495 33.87 -16.62 -13.48
N VAL A 496 33.13 -17.70 -13.21
CA VAL A 496 33.31 -18.97 -13.94
C VAL A 496 32.07 -19.22 -14.76
N LEU A 497 32.17 -19.04 -16.08
CA LEU A 497 31.09 -19.23 -17.04
C LEU A 497 30.76 -20.71 -17.17
N GLY A 498 29.50 -21.09 -17.00
CA GLY A 498 28.99 -22.45 -17.22
C GLY A 498 28.41 -22.65 -18.60
N ALA A 499 27.92 -23.86 -18.88
CA ALA A 499 27.21 -24.18 -20.12
C ALA A 499 25.91 -23.34 -20.28
N ASP A 500 25.33 -22.92 -19.15
CA ASP A 500 24.15 -22.05 -19.08
C ASP A 500 24.45 -20.57 -19.41
N PHE A 501 25.70 -20.14 -19.46
CA PHE A 501 26.04 -18.74 -19.74
C PHE A 501 25.49 -18.28 -21.09
N THR A 502 24.77 -17.18 -21.11
CA THR A 502 24.37 -16.48 -22.33
C THR A 502 24.92 -15.06 -22.25
N ALA A 503 25.70 -14.66 -23.26
CA ALA A 503 26.28 -13.32 -23.28
C ALA A 503 25.17 -12.26 -23.30
N PRO A 504 25.18 -11.27 -22.37
CA PRO A 504 24.27 -10.17 -22.44
C PRO A 504 24.43 -9.39 -23.74
N PRO A 505 23.36 -8.77 -24.30
CA PRO A 505 23.46 -7.97 -25.53
C PRO A 505 24.43 -6.81 -25.32
N ALA A 506 25.29 -6.56 -26.32
CA ALA A 506 26.23 -5.45 -26.30
C ALA A 506 25.47 -4.12 -26.37
N THR A 507 25.68 -3.26 -25.40
CA THR A 507 25.19 -1.88 -25.42
C THR A 507 25.94 -1.09 -26.49
N GLY A 508 25.28 -0.86 -27.64
CA GLY A 508 25.75 0.07 -28.67
C GLY A 508 26.09 -0.57 -30.02
N ALA A 509 25.09 -0.86 -30.83
CA ALA A 509 25.21 -0.89 -32.28
C ALA A 509 23.84 -0.70 -32.93
N THR A 510 23.64 0.41 -33.58
CA THR A 510 22.57 0.67 -34.54
C THR A 510 22.68 -0.29 -35.71
N THR A 511 21.64 -1.11 -35.94
CA THR A 511 21.53 -1.97 -37.14
C THR A 511 20.41 -1.45 -38.05
N PRO A 512 20.62 -1.37 -39.36
CA PRO A 512 19.61 -0.91 -40.32
C PRO A 512 18.54 -1.96 -40.59
N PRO A 513 17.36 -1.57 -41.12
CA PRO A 513 16.19 -2.46 -41.19
C PRO A 513 16.32 -3.48 -42.32
N ALA A 514 16.02 -4.74 -42.04
CA ALA A 514 15.89 -5.80 -43.01
C ALA A 514 14.43 -6.01 -43.41
N THR A 515 14.25 -6.11 -44.69
CA THR A 515 13.04 -6.25 -45.49
C THR A 515 12.22 -7.50 -45.20
N SER A 516 10.92 -7.32 -45.37
CA SER A 516 9.80 -8.25 -45.32
C SER A 516 9.98 -9.55 -46.09
N GLY A 517 9.69 -10.67 -45.45
CA GLY A 517 9.40 -11.96 -46.09
C GLY A 517 8.12 -12.55 -45.53
N LYS A 518 7.11 -12.65 -46.39
CA LYS A 518 5.80 -13.21 -46.15
C LYS A 518 5.87 -14.74 -46.11
N SER A 519 5.41 -15.40 -45.07
CA SER A 519 5.14 -16.84 -45.12
C SER A 519 3.88 -17.17 -44.34
N THR A 520 2.91 -17.69 -45.05
CA THR A 520 1.67 -18.33 -44.60
C THR A 520 1.93 -19.73 -44.08
N GLY A 521 1.35 -20.11 -42.95
CA GLY A 521 1.35 -21.49 -42.45
C GLY A 521 0.62 -21.66 -41.13
N SER A 522 -0.55 -22.25 -41.21
CA SER A 522 -1.45 -22.70 -40.15
C SER A 522 -0.81 -23.78 -39.27
N GLY A 523 -1.03 -23.75 -37.96
CA GLY A 523 -0.75 -24.87 -37.07
C GLY A 523 -0.68 -24.41 -35.61
N GLY A 524 -1.76 -24.64 -34.82
CA GLY A 524 -1.80 -24.35 -33.40
C GLY A 524 -0.82 -25.22 -32.62
N GLN A 525 0.11 -24.58 -31.98
CA GLN A 525 0.87 -25.12 -30.85
C GLN A 525 0.97 -24.01 -29.79
N ASP A 526 0.81 -24.39 -28.53
CA ASP A 526 0.99 -23.48 -27.39
C ASP A 526 2.35 -22.78 -27.55
N ALA A 527 2.30 -21.50 -27.92
CA ALA A 527 3.49 -20.68 -28.06
C ALA A 527 4.13 -20.50 -26.69
N ALA A 528 5.40 -20.84 -26.58
CA ALA A 528 6.22 -20.51 -25.42
C ALA A 528 6.13 -18.98 -25.14
N PRO A 529 6.06 -18.55 -23.87
CA PRO A 529 5.96 -17.14 -23.53
C PRO A 529 7.15 -16.38 -24.12
N THR A 530 6.88 -15.27 -24.79
CA THR A 530 7.91 -14.36 -25.29
C THR A 530 8.63 -13.75 -24.07
N PRO A 531 9.95 -13.88 -23.94
CA PRO A 531 10.68 -13.27 -22.84
C PRO A 531 10.53 -11.75 -22.92
N VAL A 532 10.05 -11.15 -21.85
CA VAL A 532 10.03 -9.69 -21.70
C VAL A 532 11.46 -9.23 -21.39
N PRO A 533 11.97 -8.15 -22.02
CA PRO A 533 13.28 -7.61 -21.67
C PRO A 533 13.36 -7.35 -20.16
N SER A 534 14.40 -7.85 -19.51
CA SER A 534 14.57 -7.79 -18.06
C SER A 534 14.61 -6.36 -17.49
N ASP A 535 14.90 -5.40 -18.31
CA ASP A 535 15.05 -3.98 -17.98
C ASP A 535 13.70 -3.23 -17.96
N ALA A 536 12.67 -3.76 -18.62
CA ALA A 536 11.34 -3.13 -18.65
C ALA A 536 10.59 -3.27 -17.31
N PHE A 537 11.02 -4.20 -16.43
CA PHE A 537 10.26 -4.59 -15.23
C PHE A 537 11.12 -4.76 -13.99
N ALA A 538 12.40 -4.44 -14.02
CA ALA A 538 13.21 -4.29 -12.83
C ALA A 538 12.83 -2.94 -12.18
N GLY A 539 11.70 -2.98 -11.46
CA GLY A 539 11.28 -2.00 -10.49
C GLY A 539 11.61 -0.54 -10.80
N ASP A 540 11.02 0.04 -11.87
CA ASP A 540 11.05 1.49 -12.04
C ASP A 540 10.39 2.12 -10.81
N SER A 541 11.23 2.62 -9.91
CA SER A 541 10.77 3.32 -8.73
C SER A 541 10.37 4.74 -9.12
N VAL A 542 9.10 5.07 -8.96
CA VAL A 542 8.68 6.47 -8.96
C VAL A 542 9.20 7.10 -7.68
N LYS A 543 10.30 7.86 -7.79
CA LYS A 543 10.91 8.58 -6.66
C LYS A 543 10.10 9.83 -6.37
N GLU A 544 9.73 10.01 -5.13
CA GLU A 544 9.12 11.23 -4.65
C GLU A 544 10.12 12.39 -4.51
N GLY A 545 9.60 13.56 -4.55
CA GLY A 545 10.25 14.85 -4.43
C GLY A 545 9.56 15.91 -5.27
N GLY A 546 8.42 15.54 -5.89
CA GLY A 546 7.69 16.43 -6.76
C GLY A 546 6.59 15.73 -7.55
N ILE A 547 6.27 16.24 -8.71
CA ILE A 547 5.29 15.69 -9.63
C ILE A 547 6.05 14.91 -10.71
N PRO A 548 6.12 13.58 -10.62
CA PRO A 548 6.87 12.79 -11.58
C PRO A 548 6.19 12.79 -12.95
N CYS A 549 6.99 12.88 -14.03
CA CYS A 549 6.48 12.75 -15.38
C CYS A 549 6.48 11.28 -15.80
N VAL A 550 5.30 10.78 -16.18
CA VAL A 550 5.05 9.38 -16.61
C VAL A 550 4.52 9.32 -18.05
N ASN A 551 4.51 8.13 -18.63
CA ASN A 551 3.89 7.87 -19.94
C ASN A 551 2.38 7.78 -19.87
#